data_a11b62adb3231c25d19c854d657178cc
#
_entry.id   a11b62adb3231c25d19c854d657178cc
#
_cell.length_a   1.000
_cell.length_b   1.000
_cell.length_c   1.000
_cell.angle_alpha   90.00
_cell.angle_beta   90.00
_cell.angle_gamma   90.00
#
_symmetry.space_group_name_H-M   'P 1'
#
loop_
_entity.id
_entity.type
_entity.pdbx_description
1 polymer ?
#
loop_
_entity_poly.entity_id
_entity_poly.type
_entity_poly.pdbx_seq_one_letter_code
_entity_poly.pdbx_strand_id
1 'polypeptide(L)' 'MIYDFEKNVPEVHPEAWVAANATLIGKIKLEKNSSIWFNSVLRGDIELITIGENSNIQDGSVLHLSLIHI' A
#
# COMPACT_ATOMS: atom_id res chain seq x y z
N MET A 1 9.51 -2.19 -1.59
CA MET A 1 10.00 -1.01 -2.33
C MET A 1 8.94 0.08 -2.34
N ILE A 2 9.32 1.29 -2.01
CA ILE A 2 8.39 2.41 -1.89
C ILE A 2 8.79 3.48 -2.88
N TYR A 3 7.84 3.91 -3.71
CA TYR A 3 8.10 4.90 -4.75
C TYR A 3 7.14 6.07 -4.66
N ASP A 4 7.66 7.28 -4.86
CA ASP A 4 6.84 8.47 -5.00
C ASP A 4 6.19 8.47 -6.37
N PHE A 5 5.04 9.10 -6.49
CA PHE A 5 4.45 9.40 -7.78
C PHE A 5 3.85 10.79 -7.74
N GLU A 6 4.35 11.70 -8.59
CA GLU A 6 3.91 13.09 -8.67
C GLU A 6 3.85 13.75 -7.28
N LYS A 7 4.92 13.61 -6.50
CA LYS A 7 5.06 14.16 -5.16
C LYS A 7 4.18 13.49 -4.09
N ASN A 8 3.46 12.43 -4.46
CA ASN A 8 2.71 11.65 -3.48
C ASN A 8 3.60 10.51 -2.99
N VAL A 9 3.80 10.42 -1.69
CA VAL A 9 4.65 9.42 -1.06
C VAL A 9 3.75 8.51 -0.23
N PRO A 10 3.89 7.19 -0.31
CA PRO A 10 3.11 6.30 0.53
C PRO A 10 3.30 6.61 2.01
N GLU A 11 2.20 6.66 2.75
CA GLU A 11 2.21 6.84 4.20
C GLU A 11 2.10 5.47 4.85
N VAL A 12 3.13 5.08 5.58
CA VAL A 12 3.18 3.77 6.24
C VAL A 12 3.20 3.99 7.74
N HIS A 13 2.17 3.53 8.44
CA HIS A 13 2.11 3.63 9.89
C HIS A 13 3.31 2.87 10.49
N PRO A 14 3.94 3.38 11.56
CA PRO A 14 5.09 2.70 12.18
C PRO A 14 4.83 1.24 12.58
N GLU A 15 3.58 0.89 12.86
CA GLU A 15 3.21 -0.48 13.24
C GLU A 15 2.61 -1.28 12.07
N ALA A 16 2.70 -0.78 10.85
CA ALA A 16 2.35 -1.54 9.67
C ALA A 16 3.57 -2.34 9.22
N TRP A 17 3.32 -3.46 8.55
CA TRP A 17 4.40 -4.31 8.05
C TRP A 17 4.32 -4.42 6.54
N VAL A 18 5.44 -4.22 5.88
CA VAL A 18 5.55 -4.31 4.42
C VAL A 18 6.70 -5.25 4.07
N ALA A 19 6.41 -6.30 3.31
CA ALA A 19 7.43 -7.24 2.88
C ALA A 19 8.47 -6.53 2.01
N ALA A 20 9.73 -6.96 2.07
CA ALA A 20 10.82 -6.31 1.38
C ALA A 20 10.60 -6.21 -0.13
N ASN A 21 9.94 -7.19 -0.73
CA ASN A 21 9.69 -7.19 -2.18
C ASN A 21 8.27 -6.76 -2.55
N ALA A 22 7.50 -6.23 -1.61
CA ALA A 22 6.25 -5.58 -1.94
C ALA A 22 6.55 -4.19 -2.49
N THR A 23 5.69 -3.68 -3.35
CA THR A 23 5.88 -2.39 -4.00
C THR A 23 4.71 -1.47 -3.70
N LEU A 24 5.01 -0.28 -3.17
CA LEU A 24 4.02 0.74 -2.90
C LEU A 24 4.35 1.96 -3.74
N ILE A 25 3.38 2.46 -4.49
CA ILE A 25 3.60 3.59 -5.40
C ILE A 25 2.55 4.67 -5.15
N GLY A 26 3.00 5.87 -4.81
CA GLY A 26 2.15 7.06 -4.79
C GLY A 26 1.18 7.14 -3.62
N LYS A 27 -0.09 7.34 -3.92
CA LYS A 27 -1.13 7.62 -2.92
C LYS A 27 -1.57 6.36 -2.18
N ILE A 28 -0.74 5.93 -1.25
CA ILE A 28 -1.00 4.75 -0.43
C ILE A 28 -1.01 5.18 1.03
N LYS A 29 -1.96 4.68 1.80
CA LYS A 29 -1.99 4.90 3.25
C LYS A 29 -2.18 3.57 3.94
N LEU A 30 -1.19 3.16 4.73
CA LEU A 30 -1.26 1.94 5.53
C LEU A 30 -1.50 2.32 6.97
N GLU A 31 -2.58 1.83 7.55
CA GLU A 31 -2.95 2.13 8.92
C GLU A 31 -2.34 1.12 9.89
N LYS A 32 -2.56 1.33 11.19
CA LYS A 32 -1.94 0.54 12.26
C LYS A 32 -2.22 -0.96 12.09
N ASN A 33 -1.18 -1.77 12.24
CA ASN A 33 -1.26 -3.23 12.17
C ASN A 33 -1.74 -3.77 10.82
N SER A 34 -1.69 -2.95 9.77
CA SER A 34 -1.91 -3.48 8.43
C SER A 34 -0.64 -4.19 7.95
N SER A 35 -0.77 -5.10 7.01
CA SER A 35 0.37 -5.84 6.49
C SER A 35 0.25 -6.07 4.99
N ILE A 36 1.37 -5.89 4.30
CA ILE A 36 1.46 -6.09 2.85
C ILE A 36 2.49 -7.17 2.61
N TRP A 37 2.06 -8.27 2.01
CA TRP A 37 2.87 -9.47 1.91
C TRP A 37 3.65 -9.54 0.61
N PHE A 38 4.41 -10.62 0.43
CA PHE A 38 5.44 -10.72 -0.61
C PHE A 38 4.89 -10.56 -2.02
N ASN A 39 5.63 -9.86 -2.87
CA ASN A 39 5.30 -9.63 -4.29
C ASN A 39 3.99 -8.88 -4.54
N SER A 40 3.41 -8.26 -3.54
CA SER A 40 2.22 -7.44 -3.73
C SER A 40 2.59 -6.09 -4.31
N VAL A 41 1.70 -5.53 -5.12
CA VAL A 41 1.90 -4.21 -5.73
C VAL A 41 0.68 -3.35 -5.48
N LEU A 42 0.89 -2.19 -4.87
CA LEU A 42 -0.16 -1.21 -4.63
C LEU A 42 0.21 0.07 -5.39
N ARG A 43 -0.59 0.40 -6.40
CA ARG A 43 -0.36 1.58 -7.24
C ARG A 43 -1.44 2.62 -6.99
N GLY A 44 -1.13 3.62 -6.18
CA GLY A 44 -2.02 4.76 -5.94
C GLY A 44 -1.64 5.95 -6.80
N ASP A 45 -1.65 5.77 -8.12
CA ASP A 45 -1.22 6.83 -9.03
C ASP A 45 -2.32 7.83 -9.35
N ILE A 46 -3.58 7.43 -9.30
CA ILE A 46 -4.72 8.31 -9.57
C ILE A 46 -5.50 8.57 -8.29
N GLU A 47 -5.90 7.52 -7.59
CA GLU A 47 -6.71 7.60 -6.39
C GLU A 47 -5.97 7.04 -5.17
N LEU A 48 -6.35 7.50 -3.99
CA LEU A 48 -5.78 7.00 -2.75
C LEU A 48 -6.22 5.56 -2.49
N ILE A 49 -5.26 4.72 -2.14
CA ILE A 49 -5.53 3.37 -1.66
C ILE A 49 -5.28 3.36 -0.16
N THR A 50 -6.31 3.07 0.62
CA THR A 50 -6.19 3.00 2.08
C THR A 50 -6.35 1.55 2.54
N ILE A 51 -5.37 1.06 3.27
CA ILE A 51 -5.44 -0.26 3.90
C ILE A 51 -5.73 -0.01 5.38
N GLY A 52 -6.92 -0.38 5.82
CA GLY A 52 -7.40 -0.09 7.17
C GLY A 52 -6.67 -0.88 8.24
N GLU A 53 -6.93 -0.52 9.50
CA GLU A 53 -6.31 -1.19 10.64
C GLU A 53 -6.56 -2.68 10.62
N ASN A 54 -5.53 -3.45 10.94
CA ASN A 54 -5.59 -4.91 11.07
C ASN A 54 -5.93 -5.64 9.76
N SER A 55 -5.92 -4.93 8.63
CA SER A 55 -6.16 -5.54 7.33
C SER A 55 -4.85 -6.05 6.74
N ASN A 56 -4.95 -7.01 5.81
CA ASN A 56 -3.75 -7.49 5.15
C ASN A 56 -3.98 -7.66 3.65
N ILE A 57 -2.88 -7.53 2.91
CA ILE A 57 -2.86 -7.78 1.47
C ILE A 57 -1.93 -8.97 1.26
N GLN A 58 -2.49 -10.08 0.83
CA GLN A 58 -1.75 -11.33 0.73
C GLN A 58 -0.80 -11.36 -0.46
N ASP A 59 0.08 -12.35 -0.48
CA ASP A 59 1.13 -12.50 -1.48
C ASP A 59 0.61 -12.38 -2.91
N GLY A 60 1.31 -11.63 -3.73
CA GLY A 60 1.03 -11.54 -5.16
C GLY A 60 -0.19 -10.70 -5.54
N SER A 61 -0.80 -10.00 -4.59
CA SER A 61 -1.96 -9.15 -4.90
C SER A 61 -1.53 -7.90 -5.64
N VAL A 62 -2.39 -7.42 -6.54
CA VAL A 62 -2.16 -6.17 -7.26
C VAL A 62 -3.39 -5.28 -7.10
N LEU A 63 -3.18 -4.12 -6.49
CA LEU A 63 -4.22 -3.12 -6.31
C LEU A 63 -3.87 -1.89 -7.14
N HIS A 64 -4.72 -1.61 -8.09
CA HIS A 64 -4.54 -0.46 -8.98
C HIS A 64 -5.92 -0.05 -9.46
N LEU A 65 -6.22 1.18 -9.45
CA LEU A 65 -7.42 1.71 -10.06
C LEU A 65 -8.02 2.81 -9.22
N SER A 66 -9.30 3.04 -9.44
CA SER A 66 -10.07 4.04 -8.74
C SER A 66 -10.11 3.73 -7.24
N LEU A 67 -10.63 4.63 -6.47
CA LEU A 67 -10.65 4.59 -5.02
C LEU A 67 -10.92 3.19 -4.45
N ILE A 68 -9.97 2.67 -3.70
CA ILE A 68 -10.07 1.40 -3.01
C ILE A 68 -9.84 1.62 -1.53
N HIS A 69 -10.74 1.10 -0.71
CA HIS A 69 -10.64 1.18 0.74
C HIS A 69 -10.81 -0.23 1.31
N ILE A 70 -9.75 -0.78 1.85
CA ILE A 70 -9.74 -2.14 2.40
C ILE A 70 -9.43 -2.11 3.89
#